data_b4ad10d8781acda832794370fad4be7b
#
_entry.id   b4ad10d8781acda832794370fad4be7b
#
_cell.length_a   1.000
_cell.length_b   1.000
_cell.length_c   1.000
_cell.angle_alpha   90.00
_cell.angle_beta   90.00
_cell.angle_gamma   90.00
#
_symmetry.space_group_name_H-M   'P 1'
#
loop_
_entity.id
_entity.type
_entity.pdbx_description
1 polymer ?
#
loop_
_entity_poly.entity_id
_entity_poly.type
_entity_poly.pdbx_seq_one_letter_code
_entity_poly.pdbx_strand_id
1 'polypeptide(L)'
;MGCAQNGTPQDNEFRNQDETTAPTHPVDPTCHTLTTAAAANDLPIEFLTRLIWQESRFDPNAVSRAGAQGVAQFMPQTAVWRGLTDPFDPIQSITKSAELLRDLRTQFGNLGLAAAAYNAGPQRVQDWLARRRSLPQETQAYVRIVTGRSAEEWRVVKPSALNVTLPDGMPCPEITKLVSKRPATTLPTPPKSEPGWGVQLIGDASQTNALAAYHQLQKRYPSILGAYQPLVTQNHGKSASWYRVRIGTNTRETAERLCSSLRAAGGSCLVQRN
;
A
#
# COMPACT_ATOMS: atom_id res chain seq x y z
N MET A 1 86.79 -30.34 2.06
CA MET A 1 86.29 -30.70 3.39
C MET A 1 85.21 -29.73 3.70
N GLY A 2 83.96 -29.99 3.65
CA GLY A 2 83.21 -30.96 4.29
C GLY A 2 81.86 -30.24 4.65
N CYS A 3 80.85 -31.01 4.47
CA CYS A 3 79.54 -30.97 5.10
C CYS A 3 78.43 -30.07 4.53
N ALA A 4 77.63 -30.78 3.82
CA ALA A 4 76.21 -30.44 3.54
C ALA A 4 75.33 -30.43 4.82
N GLN A 5 74.37 -29.55 4.93
CA GLN A 5 73.18 -29.81 5.75
C GLN A 5 71.96 -29.44 4.99
N ASN A 6 71.10 -30.44 4.82
CA ASN A 6 69.72 -30.35 4.27
C ASN A 6 68.85 -29.56 5.16
N GLY A 7 68.13 -28.58 4.62
CA GLY A 7 66.95 -27.91 5.22
C GLY A 7 65.78 -28.14 4.33
N THR A 8 64.84 -28.93 4.82
CA THR A 8 63.49 -29.18 4.22
C THR A 8 62.67 -27.91 4.09
N PRO A 9 61.94 -27.72 3.02
CA PRO A 9 60.95 -26.63 2.90
C PRO A 9 59.74 -26.95 3.79
N GLN A 10 59.42 -26.06 4.71
CA GLN A 10 58.16 -26.08 5.42
C GLN A 10 57.07 -25.54 4.48
N ASP A 11 56.12 -26.40 4.16
CA ASP A 11 54.87 -26.05 3.49
C ASP A 11 54.10 -25.10 4.35
N ASN A 12 54.01 -23.83 3.90
CA ASN A 12 53.19 -22.80 4.51
C ASN A 12 51.80 -22.93 3.90
N GLU A 13 50.95 -23.72 4.58
CA GLU A 13 49.52 -23.87 4.30
C GLU A 13 48.80 -22.55 4.58
N PHE A 14 48.69 -21.69 3.56
CA PHE A 14 47.80 -20.55 3.59
C PHE A 14 46.36 -21.08 3.62
N ARG A 15 45.85 -21.22 4.84
CA ARG A 15 44.46 -21.47 5.11
C ARG A 15 43.69 -20.22 4.73
N ASN A 16 43.13 -20.19 3.52
CA ASN A 16 42.10 -19.23 3.10
C ASN A 16 40.86 -19.40 3.99
N GLN A 17 40.77 -18.59 5.03
CA GLN A 17 39.52 -18.37 5.78
C GLN A 17 38.89 -17.07 5.29
N ASP A 18 38.26 -17.11 4.14
CA ASP A 18 37.28 -16.14 3.71
C ASP A 18 36.08 -16.89 3.11
N GLU A 19 35.51 -17.75 3.92
CA GLU A 19 34.12 -18.16 3.72
C GLU A 19 33.26 -17.18 4.49
N THR A 20 32.94 -16.06 3.83
CA THR A 20 31.85 -15.18 4.24
C THR A 20 30.56 -15.99 4.12
N THR A 21 30.22 -16.70 5.18
CA THR A 21 28.91 -17.36 5.33
C THR A 21 27.85 -16.29 5.28
N ALA A 22 27.25 -16.13 4.09
CA ALA A 22 26.01 -15.38 3.95
C ALA A 22 24.99 -15.97 4.94
N PRO A 23 24.26 -15.14 5.69
CA PRO A 23 23.30 -15.64 6.65
C PRO A 23 22.21 -16.42 5.90
N THR A 24 22.14 -17.73 6.15
CA THR A 24 21.16 -18.68 5.60
C THR A 24 19.78 -18.56 6.27
N HIS A 25 19.39 -17.38 6.73
CA HIS A 25 18.01 -17.16 7.14
C HIS A 25 17.20 -16.74 5.90
N PRO A 26 16.05 -17.38 5.64
CA PRO A 26 15.19 -16.96 4.55
C PRO A 26 14.84 -15.48 4.76
N VAL A 27 15.22 -14.64 3.80
CA VAL A 27 14.91 -13.21 3.84
C VAL A 27 13.40 -13.07 3.86
N ASP A 28 12.87 -12.39 4.88
CA ASP A 28 11.44 -12.13 4.97
C ASP A 28 10.95 -11.44 3.70
N PRO A 29 9.88 -11.94 3.06
CA PRO A 29 9.38 -11.38 1.81
C PRO A 29 9.08 -9.89 1.87
N THR A 30 8.60 -9.39 3.02
CA THR A 30 8.31 -7.97 3.23
C THR A 30 9.58 -7.12 3.21
N CYS A 31 10.63 -7.59 3.89
CA CYS A 31 11.93 -6.93 3.89
C CYS A 31 12.58 -6.92 2.52
N HIS A 32 12.53 -8.03 1.82
CA HIS A 32 13.03 -8.12 0.45
C HIS A 32 12.27 -7.13 -0.45
N THR A 33 10.93 -7.07 -0.33
CA THR A 33 10.11 -6.14 -1.10
C THR A 33 10.42 -4.68 -0.78
N LEU A 34 10.61 -4.30 0.49
CA LEU A 34 11.01 -2.94 0.86
C LEU A 34 12.32 -2.54 0.18
N THR A 35 13.33 -3.42 0.23
CA THR A 35 14.64 -3.16 -0.37
C THR A 35 14.55 -3.03 -1.88
N THR A 36 13.88 -3.99 -2.54
CA THR A 36 13.77 -4.02 -4.00
C THR A 36 12.88 -2.91 -4.53
N ALA A 37 11.75 -2.61 -3.87
CA ALA A 37 10.85 -1.53 -4.26
C ALA A 37 11.49 -0.16 -4.05
N ALA A 38 12.23 0.06 -2.95
CA ALA A 38 12.96 1.29 -2.72
C ALA A 38 14.03 1.50 -3.81
N ALA A 39 14.86 0.50 -4.09
CA ALA A 39 15.89 0.56 -5.12
C ALA A 39 15.31 0.80 -6.52
N ALA A 40 14.24 0.06 -6.90
CA ALA A 40 13.59 0.19 -8.20
C ALA A 40 12.94 1.55 -8.46
N ASN A 41 12.65 2.31 -7.39
CA ASN A 41 12.01 3.62 -7.47
C ASN A 41 12.93 4.77 -7.02
N ASP A 42 14.22 4.50 -6.86
CA ASP A 42 15.24 5.49 -6.45
C ASP A 42 14.84 6.21 -5.15
N LEU A 43 14.34 5.45 -4.16
CA LEU A 43 13.97 5.92 -2.85
C LEU A 43 14.95 5.41 -1.79
N PRO A 44 15.33 6.24 -0.78
CA PRO A 44 16.01 5.72 0.39
C PRO A 44 15.14 4.68 1.10
N ILE A 45 15.72 3.54 1.47
CA ILE A 45 14.97 2.47 2.15
C ILE A 45 14.42 2.94 3.51
N GLU A 46 15.17 3.79 4.20
CA GLU A 46 14.76 4.38 5.48
C GLU A 46 13.50 5.22 5.32
N PHE A 47 13.41 5.98 4.23
CA PHE A 47 12.22 6.78 3.92
C PHE A 47 10.99 5.89 3.69
N LEU A 48 11.10 4.87 2.83
CA LEU A 48 9.99 3.97 2.54
C LEU A 48 9.57 3.20 3.80
N THR A 49 10.52 2.67 4.56
CA THR A 49 10.26 1.93 5.80
C THR A 49 9.54 2.77 6.84
N ARG A 50 10.00 4.01 7.07
CA ARG A 50 9.37 4.94 8.02
C ARG A 50 7.98 5.36 7.59
N LEU A 51 7.78 5.52 6.28
CA LEU A 51 6.47 5.86 5.73
C LEU A 51 5.48 4.71 5.96
N ILE A 52 5.82 3.48 5.58
CA ILE A 52 4.94 2.31 5.81
C ILE A 52 4.69 2.09 7.31
N TRP A 53 5.70 2.30 8.16
CA TRP A 53 5.52 2.27 9.60
C TRP A 53 4.51 3.31 10.10
N GLN A 54 4.58 4.54 9.59
CA GLN A 54 3.66 5.62 9.97
C GLN A 54 2.23 5.35 9.49
N GLU A 55 2.06 4.68 8.33
CA GLU A 55 0.74 4.34 7.80
C GLU A 55 0.01 3.30 8.64
N SER A 56 0.66 2.19 8.94
CA SER A 56 -0.03 1.03 9.53
C SER A 56 0.74 0.30 10.63
N ARG A 57 1.98 0.69 10.92
CA ARG A 57 2.93 -0.09 11.73
C ARG A 57 3.14 -1.51 11.17
N PHE A 58 3.16 -1.63 9.85
CA PHE A 58 3.24 -2.88 9.10
C PHE A 58 2.06 -3.84 9.35
N ASP A 59 0.88 -3.31 9.68
CA ASP A 59 -0.33 -4.13 9.81
C ASP A 59 -0.96 -4.36 8.43
N PRO A 60 -0.91 -5.57 7.86
CA PRO A 60 -1.49 -5.85 6.55
C PRO A 60 -3.02 -5.74 6.56
N ASN A 61 -3.66 -5.85 7.74
CA ASN A 61 -5.11 -5.80 7.88
C ASN A 61 -5.63 -4.44 8.35
N ALA A 62 -4.76 -3.42 8.42
CA ALA A 62 -5.14 -2.10 8.88
C ALA A 62 -6.21 -1.48 7.99
N VAL A 63 -7.27 -0.96 8.60
CA VAL A 63 -8.30 -0.16 7.93
C VAL A 63 -8.52 1.10 8.75
N SER A 64 -8.28 2.26 8.14
CA SER A 64 -8.52 3.55 8.79
C SER A 64 -10.01 3.91 8.85
N ARG A 65 -10.37 4.89 9.70
CA ARG A 65 -11.74 5.42 9.74
C ARG A 65 -12.19 6.02 8.40
N ALA A 66 -11.27 6.49 7.59
CA ALA A 66 -11.54 7.01 6.24
C ALA A 66 -11.62 5.91 5.17
N GLY A 67 -11.33 4.66 5.52
CA GLY A 67 -11.37 3.51 4.61
C GLY A 67 -10.06 3.26 3.86
N ALA A 68 -8.94 3.83 4.28
CA ALA A 68 -7.62 3.47 3.77
C ALA A 68 -7.24 2.06 4.24
N GLN A 69 -6.56 1.27 3.40
CA GLN A 69 -6.42 -0.18 3.53
C GLN A 69 -4.96 -0.66 3.46
N GLY A 70 -4.67 -1.71 4.25
CA GLY A 70 -3.42 -2.47 4.21
C GLY A 70 -2.20 -1.73 4.76
N VAL A 71 -1.01 -2.31 4.57
CA VAL A 71 0.25 -1.79 5.14
C VAL A 71 0.56 -0.37 4.69
N ALA A 72 0.20 0.00 3.46
CA ALA A 72 0.49 1.29 2.85
C ALA A 72 -0.70 2.26 2.85
N GLN A 73 -1.81 1.88 3.50
CA GLN A 73 -3.02 2.69 3.67
C GLN A 73 -3.53 3.33 2.37
N PHE A 74 -3.63 2.52 1.32
CA PHE A 74 -4.23 2.98 0.09
C PHE A 74 -5.73 3.25 0.26
N MET A 75 -6.16 4.44 -0.15
CA MET A 75 -7.59 4.67 -0.39
C MET A 75 -8.05 3.77 -1.54
N PRO A 76 -9.24 3.15 -1.47
CA PRO A 76 -9.73 2.21 -2.50
C PRO A 76 -9.65 2.75 -3.93
N GLN A 77 -9.97 4.01 -4.12
CA GLN A 77 -9.88 4.66 -5.42
C GLN A 77 -8.44 4.78 -5.91
N THR A 78 -7.51 5.11 -5.02
CA THR A 78 -6.09 5.22 -5.36
C THR A 78 -5.50 3.83 -5.67
N ALA A 79 -5.91 2.80 -4.93
CA ALA A 79 -5.52 1.41 -5.20
C ALA A 79 -5.90 0.99 -6.63
N VAL A 80 -7.15 1.26 -7.02
CA VAL A 80 -7.63 0.98 -8.39
C VAL A 80 -6.82 1.73 -9.44
N TRP A 81 -6.58 3.03 -9.27
CA TRP A 81 -5.80 3.83 -10.23
C TRP A 81 -4.35 3.37 -10.36
N ARG A 82 -3.81 2.78 -9.30
CA ARG A 82 -2.44 2.25 -9.29
C ARG A 82 -2.36 0.79 -9.74
N GLY A 83 -3.49 0.16 -10.08
CA GLY A 83 -3.54 -1.25 -10.45
C GLY A 83 -3.21 -2.18 -9.28
N LEU A 84 -3.44 -1.73 -8.05
CA LEU A 84 -3.32 -2.54 -6.85
C LEU A 84 -4.57 -3.40 -6.72
N THR A 85 -4.41 -4.71 -6.93
CA THR A 85 -5.54 -5.65 -6.97
C THR A 85 -5.99 -6.06 -5.57
N ASP A 86 -5.04 -6.16 -4.64
CA ASP A 86 -5.30 -6.46 -3.22
C ASP A 86 -4.50 -5.51 -2.32
N PRO A 87 -5.13 -4.49 -1.72
CA PRO A 87 -4.46 -3.57 -0.81
C PRO A 87 -4.05 -4.22 0.53
N PHE A 88 -4.54 -5.42 0.84
CA PHE A 88 -4.16 -6.19 2.04
C PHE A 88 -2.96 -7.12 1.78
N ASP A 89 -2.58 -7.32 0.52
CA ASP A 89 -1.32 -7.97 0.18
C ASP A 89 -0.15 -6.99 0.43
N PRO A 90 0.72 -7.25 1.43
CA PRO A 90 1.80 -6.33 1.78
C PRO A 90 2.82 -6.17 0.67
N ILE A 91 3.08 -7.21 -0.13
CA ILE A 91 4.06 -7.18 -1.22
C ILE A 91 3.59 -6.24 -2.32
N GLN A 92 2.33 -6.39 -2.77
CA GLN A 92 1.75 -5.49 -3.77
C GLN A 92 1.66 -4.06 -3.25
N SER A 93 1.17 -3.88 -2.01
CA SER A 93 0.98 -2.55 -1.42
C SER A 93 2.28 -1.78 -1.24
N ILE A 94 3.35 -2.41 -0.76
CA ILE A 94 4.68 -1.78 -0.64
C ILE A 94 5.22 -1.42 -2.03
N THR A 95 5.12 -2.32 -3.00
CA THR A 95 5.58 -2.07 -4.37
C THR A 95 4.85 -0.86 -4.98
N LYS A 96 3.51 -0.83 -4.88
CA LYS A 96 2.70 0.26 -5.41
C LYS A 96 2.87 1.58 -4.66
N SER A 97 3.18 1.53 -3.37
CA SER A 97 3.50 2.74 -2.60
C SER A 97 4.82 3.37 -3.03
N ALA A 98 5.84 2.56 -3.30
CA ALA A 98 7.11 3.04 -3.82
C ALA A 98 6.97 3.69 -5.22
N GLU A 99 6.20 3.06 -6.12
CA GLU A 99 5.87 3.65 -7.43
C GLU A 99 5.15 5.01 -7.28
N LEU A 100 4.15 5.09 -6.38
CA LEU A 100 3.43 6.33 -6.11
C LEU A 100 4.36 7.42 -5.56
N LEU A 101 5.23 7.06 -4.62
CA LEU A 101 6.19 7.99 -4.02
C LEU A 101 7.22 8.51 -5.03
N ARG A 102 7.70 7.68 -5.95
CA ARG A 102 8.55 8.12 -7.08
C ARG A 102 7.83 9.17 -7.92
N ASP A 103 6.57 8.90 -8.28
CA ASP A 103 5.79 9.83 -9.11
C ASP A 103 5.53 11.15 -8.38
N LEU A 104 5.20 11.10 -7.08
CA LEU A 104 5.02 12.28 -6.25
C LEU A 104 6.32 13.05 -6.06
N ARG A 105 7.46 12.36 -5.87
CA ARG A 105 8.78 13.00 -5.81
C ARG A 105 9.12 13.70 -7.12
N THR A 106 8.83 13.07 -8.24
CA THR A 106 9.02 13.68 -9.56
C THR A 106 8.14 14.92 -9.73
N GLN A 107 6.89 14.86 -9.29
CA GLN A 107 5.94 15.96 -9.39
C GLN A 107 6.31 17.15 -8.50
N PHE A 108 6.75 16.90 -7.26
CA PHE A 108 6.99 17.95 -6.26
C PHE A 108 8.46 18.27 -6.00
N GLY A 109 9.37 17.48 -6.54
CA GLY A 109 10.81 17.77 -6.56
C GLY A 109 11.61 17.24 -5.36
N ASN A 110 10.97 16.77 -4.26
CA ASN A 110 11.69 16.24 -3.11
C ASN A 110 10.86 15.25 -2.29
N LEU A 111 11.53 14.51 -1.38
CA LEU A 111 10.92 13.47 -0.56
C LEU A 111 9.90 14.01 0.46
N GLY A 112 10.15 15.18 1.04
CA GLY A 112 9.25 15.75 2.04
C GLY A 112 7.92 16.19 1.44
N LEU A 113 7.93 16.81 0.26
CA LEU A 113 6.71 17.16 -0.46
C LEU A 113 6.00 15.91 -1.02
N ALA A 114 6.75 14.87 -1.41
CA ALA A 114 6.17 13.58 -1.77
C ALA A 114 5.43 12.93 -0.60
N ALA A 115 6.04 12.93 0.60
CA ALA A 115 5.39 12.44 1.83
C ALA A 115 4.12 13.25 2.17
N ALA A 116 4.18 14.57 2.05
CA ALA A 116 3.01 15.43 2.25
C ALA A 116 1.89 15.10 1.26
N ALA A 117 2.23 14.87 -0.01
CA ALA A 117 1.26 14.54 -1.06
C ALA A 117 0.70 13.11 -0.93
N TYR A 118 1.51 12.18 -0.43
CA TYR A 118 1.05 10.83 -0.09
C TYR A 118 -0.06 10.87 0.98
N ASN A 119 0.16 11.62 2.06
CA ASN A 119 -0.77 11.72 3.19
C ASN A 119 -1.99 12.62 2.89
N ALA A 120 -1.78 13.84 2.38
CA ALA A 120 -2.86 14.82 2.20
C ALA A 120 -3.47 14.85 0.79
N GLY A 121 -2.87 14.13 -0.15
CA GLY A 121 -3.19 14.20 -1.57
C GLY A 121 -2.45 15.32 -2.31
N PRO A 122 -2.12 15.10 -3.61
CA PRO A 122 -1.31 16.03 -4.40
C PRO A 122 -1.96 17.41 -4.56
N GLN A 123 -3.29 17.48 -4.71
CA GLN A 123 -4.00 18.76 -4.85
C GLN A 123 -3.85 19.64 -3.60
N ARG A 124 -3.89 19.04 -2.40
CA ARG A 124 -3.71 19.79 -1.15
C ARG A 124 -2.32 20.43 -1.07
N VAL A 125 -1.29 19.68 -1.47
CA VAL A 125 0.08 20.18 -1.48
C VAL A 125 0.25 21.29 -2.53
N GLN A 126 -0.32 21.15 -3.72
CA GLN A 126 -0.32 22.22 -4.73
C GLN A 126 -0.98 23.48 -4.22
N ASP A 127 -2.14 23.38 -3.57
CA ASP A 127 -2.85 24.54 -2.99
C ASP A 127 -2.04 25.21 -1.87
N TRP A 128 -1.36 24.43 -1.04
CA TRP A 128 -0.48 24.93 0.00
C TRP A 128 0.76 25.65 -0.57
N LEU A 129 1.44 25.05 -1.55
CA LEU A 129 2.58 25.66 -2.23
C LEU A 129 2.20 26.97 -2.91
N ALA A 130 1.00 27.03 -3.49
CA ALA A 130 0.42 28.23 -4.09
C ALA A 130 -0.18 29.22 -3.07
N ARG A 131 -0.04 28.97 -1.75
CA ARG A 131 -0.58 29.79 -0.66
C ARG A 131 -2.11 29.97 -0.68
N ARG A 132 -2.83 29.07 -1.36
CA ARG A 132 -4.30 29.08 -1.41
C ARG A 132 -4.95 28.42 -0.18
N ARG A 133 -4.24 27.45 0.44
CA ARG A 133 -4.69 26.71 1.61
C ARG A 133 -3.51 26.37 2.53
N SER A 134 -3.79 26.17 3.82
CA SER A 134 -2.82 25.61 4.76
C SER A 134 -2.70 24.09 4.59
N LEU A 135 -1.50 23.57 4.88
CA LEU A 135 -1.29 22.14 5.02
C LEU A 135 -1.88 21.69 6.38
N PRO A 136 -2.67 20.58 6.44
CA PRO A 136 -3.21 20.06 7.69
C PRO A 136 -2.12 19.81 8.74
N GLN A 137 -2.41 20.04 10.01
CA GLN A 137 -1.45 19.82 11.10
C GLN A 137 -1.00 18.35 11.16
N GLU A 138 -1.94 17.41 10.90
CA GLU A 138 -1.65 15.98 10.79
C GLU A 138 -0.59 15.72 9.71
N THR A 139 -0.73 16.32 8.54
CA THR A 139 0.23 16.16 7.44
C THR A 139 1.59 16.79 7.77
N GLN A 140 1.61 17.94 8.47
CA GLN A 140 2.85 18.55 8.92
C GLN A 140 3.59 17.64 9.92
N ALA A 141 2.87 17.06 10.87
CA ALA A 141 3.41 16.08 11.81
C ALA A 141 3.90 14.81 11.09
N TYR A 142 3.12 14.31 10.14
CA TYR A 142 3.47 13.16 9.30
C TYR A 142 4.81 13.36 8.58
N VAL A 143 4.97 14.48 7.87
CA VAL A 143 6.21 14.80 7.16
C VAL A 143 7.40 14.83 8.13
N ARG A 144 7.25 15.45 9.30
CA ARG A 144 8.31 15.49 10.31
C ARG A 144 8.68 14.10 10.83
N ILE A 145 7.71 13.25 11.09
CA ILE A 145 7.94 11.88 11.57
C ILE A 145 8.67 11.06 10.51
N VAL A 146 8.23 11.12 9.26
CA VAL A 146 8.79 10.31 8.16
C VAL A 146 10.18 10.80 7.76
N THR A 147 10.40 12.12 7.70
CA THR A 147 11.61 12.70 7.11
C THR A 147 12.58 13.37 8.10
N GLY A 148 12.17 13.52 9.37
CA GLY A 148 12.95 14.24 10.38
C GLY A 148 12.93 15.74 10.24
N ARG A 149 12.27 16.31 9.21
CA ARG A 149 12.20 17.74 8.93
C ARG A 149 10.77 18.22 8.78
N SER A 150 10.51 19.49 9.04
CA SER A 150 9.19 20.10 8.85
C SER A 150 8.83 20.23 7.37
N ALA A 151 7.53 20.26 7.06
CA ALA A 151 7.05 20.49 5.71
C ALA A 151 7.51 21.85 5.14
N GLU A 152 7.61 22.88 5.99
CA GLU A 152 8.10 24.20 5.57
C GLU A 152 9.59 24.19 5.18
N GLU A 153 10.43 23.42 5.88
CA GLU A 153 11.83 23.23 5.48
C GLU A 153 11.91 22.54 4.11
N TRP A 154 11.08 21.52 3.86
CA TRP A 154 11.02 20.84 2.57
C TRP A 154 10.51 21.73 1.44
N ARG A 155 9.70 22.73 1.72
CA ARG A 155 9.18 23.68 0.75
C ARG A 155 10.26 24.49 0.05
N VAL A 156 11.38 24.77 0.75
CA VAL A 156 12.50 25.56 0.23
C VAL A 156 13.69 24.70 -0.26
N VAL A 157 13.65 23.38 -0.04
CA VAL A 157 14.68 22.45 -0.53
C VAL A 157 14.59 22.33 -2.05
N LYS A 158 15.69 22.64 -2.73
CA LYS A 158 15.76 22.49 -4.20
C LYS A 158 15.74 21.02 -4.60
N PRO A 159 15.18 20.67 -5.78
CA PRO A 159 15.11 19.28 -6.27
C PRO A 159 16.46 18.56 -6.34
N SER A 160 17.55 19.30 -6.55
CA SER A 160 18.91 18.77 -6.66
C SER A 160 19.56 18.39 -5.32
N ALA A 161 18.93 18.69 -4.19
CA ALA A 161 19.46 18.33 -2.86
C ALA A 161 19.09 16.87 -2.52
N LEU A 162 19.73 15.90 -3.21
CA LEU A 162 19.52 14.47 -3.00
C LEU A 162 20.13 13.94 -1.68
N ASN A 163 21.08 14.68 -1.10
CA ASN A 163 21.79 14.28 0.11
C ASN A 163 21.11 14.87 1.36
N VAL A 164 19.91 14.43 1.65
CA VAL A 164 19.22 14.75 2.90
C VAL A 164 19.43 13.59 3.87
N THR A 165 20.07 13.88 5.00
CA THR A 165 20.15 12.90 6.09
C THR A 165 18.73 12.63 6.61
N LEU A 166 18.29 11.41 6.45
CA LEU A 166 17.02 10.91 6.99
C LEU A 166 17.29 10.22 8.33
N PRO A 167 16.32 10.22 9.24
CA PRO A 167 16.40 9.35 10.42
C PRO A 167 16.49 7.89 10.01
N ASP A 168 17.17 7.06 10.82
CA ASP A 168 17.29 5.63 10.57
C ASP A 168 15.92 4.97 10.41
N GLY A 169 15.84 4.05 9.46
CA GLY A 169 14.67 3.20 9.27
C GLY A 169 14.63 2.06 10.29
N MET A 170 13.51 1.36 10.35
CA MET A 170 13.40 0.16 11.18
C MET A 170 14.17 -1.00 10.54
N PRO A 171 15.05 -1.70 11.27
CA PRO A 171 15.76 -2.86 10.75
C PRO A 171 14.82 -3.99 10.30
N CYS A 172 15.14 -4.67 9.22
CA CYS A 172 14.35 -5.77 8.69
C CYS A 172 13.96 -6.86 9.70
N PRO A 173 14.85 -7.32 10.62
CA PRO A 173 14.46 -8.30 11.62
C PRO A 173 13.35 -7.82 12.57
N GLU A 174 13.27 -6.53 12.82
CA GLU A 174 12.20 -5.95 13.64
C GLU A 174 10.88 -5.87 12.88
N ILE A 175 10.92 -5.53 11.59
CA ILE A 175 9.76 -5.53 10.69
C ILE A 175 9.17 -6.93 10.63
N THR A 176 9.99 -7.95 10.39
CA THR A 176 9.59 -9.36 10.36
C THR A 176 8.87 -9.78 11.65
N LYS A 177 9.41 -9.38 12.82
CA LYS A 177 8.78 -9.68 14.11
C LYS A 177 7.41 -9.01 14.26
N LEU A 178 7.22 -7.83 13.70
CA LEU A 178 5.94 -7.11 13.77
C LEU A 178 4.88 -7.74 12.86
N VAL A 179 5.26 -8.08 11.64
CA VAL A 179 4.37 -8.75 10.68
C VAL A 179 3.99 -10.15 11.16
N SER A 180 4.95 -10.89 11.75
CA SER A 180 4.75 -12.27 12.23
C SER A 180 4.02 -12.36 13.57
N LYS A 181 4.13 -11.37 14.46
CA LYS A 181 3.50 -11.37 15.80
C LYS A 181 1.99 -11.16 15.78
N ARG A 182 1.46 -10.61 14.70
CA ARG A 182 0.01 -10.61 14.55
C ARG A 182 -0.40 -11.98 14.02
N PRO A 183 -1.21 -12.73 14.81
CA PRO A 183 -1.92 -13.83 14.20
C PRO A 183 -2.56 -13.21 12.96
N ALA A 184 -2.43 -13.84 11.81
CA ALA A 184 -3.33 -13.59 10.72
C ALA A 184 -4.71 -13.56 11.38
N THR A 185 -5.19 -12.35 11.71
CA THR A 185 -6.61 -12.18 11.92
C THR A 185 -7.09 -12.68 10.60
N THR A 186 -7.58 -13.91 10.61
CA THR A 186 -8.33 -14.42 9.51
C THR A 186 -9.42 -13.38 9.33
N LEU A 187 -9.11 -12.35 8.50
CA LEU A 187 -10.18 -11.78 7.72
C LEU A 187 -10.92 -13.02 7.30
N PRO A 188 -12.23 -13.12 7.59
CA PRO A 188 -12.96 -14.26 7.08
C PRO A 188 -12.49 -14.36 5.65
N THR A 189 -11.67 -15.38 5.38
CA THR A 189 -11.20 -15.72 4.03
C THR A 189 -12.43 -15.52 3.20
N PRO A 190 -12.44 -14.61 2.20
CA PRO A 190 -13.64 -14.47 1.39
C PRO A 190 -13.97 -15.90 1.08
N PRO A 191 -15.14 -16.39 1.49
CA PRO A 191 -15.43 -17.81 1.45
C PRO A 191 -14.99 -18.24 0.08
N LYS A 192 -14.21 -19.34 -0.06
CA LYS A 192 -13.76 -19.88 -1.36
C LYS A 192 -14.95 -20.22 -2.26
N SER A 193 -16.15 -20.09 -1.76
CA SER A 193 -17.41 -19.96 -2.47
C SER A 193 -17.73 -18.48 -2.62
N GLU A 194 -17.84 -17.99 -3.83
CA GLU A 194 -18.49 -16.71 -4.12
C GLU A 194 -19.77 -16.60 -3.26
N PRO A 195 -20.00 -15.44 -2.60
CA PRO A 195 -21.21 -15.27 -1.78
C PRO A 195 -22.40 -15.70 -2.62
N GLY A 196 -23.19 -16.66 -2.15
CA GLY A 196 -24.23 -17.31 -2.97
C GLY A 196 -25.27 -16.33 -3.52
N TRP A 197 -25.32 -15.10 -2.98
CA TRP A 197 -26.24 -14.03 -3.35
C TRP A 197 -25.52 -12.69 -3.46
N GLY A 198 -25.99 -11.85 -4.38
CA GLY A 198 -25.44 -10.51 -4.59
C GLY A 198 -26.55 -9.46 -4.76
N VAL A 199 -26.28 -8.27 -4.26
CA VAL A 199 -27.09 -7.07 -4.52
C VAL A 199 -26.35 -6.25 -5.58
N GLN A 200 -26.82 -6.32 -6.82
CA GLN A 200 -26.30 -5.49 -7.89
C GLN A 200 -26.82 -4.07 -7.74
N LEU A 201 -25.91 -3.12 -7.78
CA LEU A 201 -26.19 -1.70 -7.61
C LEU A 201 -25.97 -0.90 -8.90
N ILE A 202 -24.94 -1.27 -9.67
CA ILE A 202 -24.48 -0.52 -10.83
C ILE A 202 -24.10 -1.49 -11.95
N GLY A 203 -24.29 -1.05 -13.19
CA GLY A 203 -23.75 -1.64 -14.39
C GLY A 203 -23.23 -0.56 -15.31
N ASP A 204 -22.01 -0.72 -15.86
CA ASP A 204 -21.40 0.25 -16.78
C ASP A 204 -20.46 -0.48 -17.76
N ALA A 205 -20.23 0.12 -18.92
CA ALA A 205 -19.26 -0.36 -19.91
C ALA A 205 -17.81 -0.15 -19.46
N SER A 206 -17.57 0.74 -18.48
CA SER A 206 -16.27 1.05 -17.91
C SER A 206 -16.22 0.65 -16.44
N GLN A 207 -15.21 -0.13 -16.06
CA GLN A 207 -14.97 -0.50 -14.67
C GLN A 207 -14.78 0.73 -13.77
N THR A 208 -14.04 1.72 -14.26
CA THR A 208 -13.77 2.96 -13.53
C THR A 208 -15.05 3.74 -13.26
N ASN A 209 -15.92 3.86 -14.25
CA ASN A 209 -17.21 4.55 -14.10
C ASN A 209 -18.13 3.80 -13.14
N ALA A 210 -18.20 2.47 -13.24
CA ALA A 210 -19.00 1.64 -12.37
C ALA A 210 -18.59 1.79 -10.88
N LEU A 211 -17.28 1.78 -10.59
CA LEU A 211 -16.74 1.98 -9.25
C LEU A 211 -16.97 3.42 -8.75
N ALA A 212 -16.75 4.43 -9.60
CA ALA A 212 -16.99 5.82 -9.23
C ALA A 212 -18.48 6.05 -8.85
N ALA A 213 -19.39 5.48 -9.62
CA ALA A 213 -20.82 5.55 -9.34
C ALA A 213 -21.18 4.81 -8.02
N TYR A 214 -20.54 3.66 -7.73
CA TYR A 214 -20.71 2.97 -6.45
C TYR A 214 -20.28 3.85 -5.27
N HIS A 215 -19.11 4.51 -5.35
CA HIS A 215 -18.65 5.39 -4.29
C HIS A 215 -19.57 6.62 -4.09
N GLN A 216 -20.20 7.08 -5.16
CA GLN A 216 -21.24 8.12 -5.02
C GLN A 216 -22.46 7.60 -4.26
N LEU A 217 -22.87 6.35 -4.53
CA LEU A 217 -23.95 5.71 -3.76
C LEU A 217 -23.57 5.50 -2.29
N GLN A 218 -22.33 5.10 -1.99
CA GLN A 218 -21.85 4.98 -0.60
C GLN A 218 -21.90 6.32 0.14
N LYS A 219 -21.51 7.40 -0.52
CA LYS A 219 -21.60 8.76 0.06
C LYS A 219 -23.04 9.21 0.27
N ARG A 220 -23.94 8.82 -0.61
CA ARG A 220 -25.36 9.17 -0.53
C ARG A 220 -26.11 8.34 0.54
N TYR A 221 -25.68 7.09 0.76
CA TYR A 221 -26.30 6.15 1.70
C TYR A 221 -25.29 5.56 2.68
N PRO A 222 -24.58 6.38 3.48
CA PRO A 222 -23.44 5.93 4.29
C PRO A 222 -23.86 4.94 5.38
N SER A 223 -25.06 5.08 5.95
CA SER A 223 -25.61 4.16 6.96
C SER A 223 -25.97 2.78 6.41
N ILE A 224 -26.21 2.67 5.08
CA ILE A 224 -26.64 1.43 4.44
C ILE A 224 -25.47 0.77 3.71
N LEU A 225 -24.66 1.54 2.98
CA LEU A 225 -23.61 1.02 2.10
C LEU A 225 -22.19 1.23 2.64
N GLY A 226 -22.00 2.06 3.68
CA GLY A 226 -20.68 2.48 4.14
C GLY A 226 -19.76 1.35 4.60
N ALA A 227 -20.32 0.25 5.13
CA ALA A 227 -19.57 -0.91 5.62
C ALA A 227 -19.33 -1.99 4.55
N TYR A 228 -19.89 -1.84 3.34
CA TYR A 228 -19.82 -2.87 2.32
C TYR A 228 -18.72 -2.60 1.29
N GLN A 229 -18.01 -3.67 0.93
CA GLN A 229 -17.03 -3.68 -0.15
C GLN A 229 -17.70 -4.07 -1.48
N PRO A 230 -17.40 -3.38 -2.60
CA PRO A 230 -17.95 -3.73 -3.89
C PRO A 230 -17.26 -4.95 -4.49
N LEU A 231 -18.02 -5.91 -4.97
CA LEU A 231 -17.57 -6.95 -5.87
C LEU A 231 -17.79 -6.47 -7.32
N VAL A 232 -16.73 -6.40 -8.09
CA VAL A 232 -16.81 -6.04 -9.52
C VAL A 232 -16.72 -7.30 -10.34
N THR A 233 -17.75 -7.58 -11.12
CA THR A 233 -17.75 -8.71 -12.07
C THR A 233 -17.79 -8.18 -13.50
N GLN A 234 -16.95 -8.75 -14.36
CA GLN A 234 -16.94 -8.44 -15.78
C GLN A 234 -17.66 -9.54 -16.55
N ASN A 235 -18.66 -9.18 -17.33
CA ASN A 235 -19.28 -10.09 -18.28
C ASN A 235 -18.75 -9.78 -19.68
N HIS A 236 -18.16 -10.78 -20.30
CA HIS A 236 -17.76 -10.70 -21.72
C HIS A 236 -18.99 -11.01 -22.59
N GLY A 237 -19.62 -9.97 -23.11
CA GLY A 237 -20.61 -10.10 -24.18
C GLY A 237 -19.92 -10.27 -25.55
N LYS A 238 -20.64 -10.73 -26.56
CA LYS A 238 -20.10 -10.97 -27.92
C LYS A 238 -19.56 -9.69 -28.60
N SER A 239 -19.87 -8.48 -28.08
CA SER A 239 -19.46 -7.21 -28.70
C SER A 239 -18.96 -6.12 -27.72
N ALA A 240 -19.10 -6.26 -26.40
CA ALA A 240 -18.57 -5.32 -25.43
C ALA A 240 -18.43 -5.94 -24.02
N SER A 241 -17.43 -5.49 -23.27
CA SER A 241 -17.31 -5.81 -21.83
C SER A 241 -18.29 -4.97 -21.04
N TRP A 242 -18.96 -5.57 -20.07
CA TRP A 242 -19.90 -4.89 -19.16
C TRP A 242 -19.51 -5.21 -17.72
N TYR A 243 -19.31 -4.18 -16.93
CA TYR A 243 -18.92 -4.28 -15.53
C TYR A 243 -20.11 -4.10 -14.62
N ARG A 244 -20.27 -4.99 -13.64
CA ARG A 244 -21.32 -4.93 -12.63
C ARG A 244 -20.72 -4.78 -11.25
N VAL A 245 -21.22 -3.82 -10.50
CA VAL A 245 -20.84 -3.62 -9.10
C VAL A 245 -21.93 -4.20 -8.21
N ARG A 246 -21.54 -5.14 -7.36
CA ARG A 246 -22.41 -5.91 -6.47
C ARG A 246 -21.91 -5.84 -5.04
N ILE A 247 -22.79 -6.05 -4.09
CA ILE A 247 -22.47 -6.40 -2.72
C ILE A 247 -22.75 -7.89 -2.53
N GLY A 248 -21.73 -8.66 -2.15
CA GLY A 248 -21.89 -10.08 -1.84
C GLY A 248 -22.55 -10.28 -0.47
N THR A 249 -23.47 -11.26 -0.40
CA THR A 249 -24.13 -11.66 0.85
C THR A 249 -24.21 -13.19 0.94
N ASN A 250 -24.18 -13.72 2.17
CA ASN A 250 -24.19 -15.16 2.38
C ASN A 250 -25.58 -15.79 2.18
N THR A 251 -26.65 -15.01 2.37
CA THR A 251 -28.02 -15.50 2.27
C THR A 251 -28.88 -14.56 1.44
N ARG A 252 -29.96 -15.11 0.87
CA ARG A 252 -30.95 -14.38 0.11
C ARG A 252 -31.65 -13.30 0.98
N GLU A 253 -31.98 -13.66 2.20
CA GLU A 253 -32.65 -12.77 3.14
C GLU A 253 -31.80 -11.53 3.47
N THR A 254 -30.47 -11.72 3.59
CA THR A 254 -29.54 -10.60 3.81
C THR A 254 -29.48 -9.69 2.60
N ALA A 255 -29.45 -10.25 1.38
CA ALA A 255 -29.48 -9.47 0.14
C ALA A 255 -30.78 -8.70 0.00
N GLU A 256 -31.93 -9.33 0.29
CA GLU A 256 -33.24 -8.71 0.21
C GLU A 256 -33.42 -7.58 1.24
N ARG A 257 -32.96 -7.78 2.48
CA ARG A 257 -32.97 -6.72 3.52
C ARG A 257 -32.13 -5.52 3.10
N LEU A 258 -30.91 -5.76 2.61
CA LEU A 258 -30.04 -4.68 2.15
C LEU A 258 -30.69 -3.89 1.00
N CYS A 259 -31.24 -4.61 0.01
CA CYS A 259 -31.90 -4.00 -1.14
C CYS A 259 -33.17 -3.24 -0.73
N SER A 260 -33.97 -3.78 0.21
CA SER A 260 -35.16 -3.12 0.74
C SER A 260 -34.83 -1.82 1.48
N SER A 261 -33.79 -1.84 2.33
CA SER A 261 -33.31 -0.65 3.04
C SER A 261 -32.84 0.44 2.05
N LEU A 262 -32.13 0.03 0.99
CA LEU A 262 -31.66 0.97 -0.02
C LEU A 262 -32.83 1.57 -0.83
N ARG A 263 -33.81 0.75 -1.21
CA ARG A 263 -35.03 1.23 -1.91
C ARG A 263 -35.88 2.17 -1.04
N ALA A 264 -36.03 1.86 0.24
CA ALA A 264 -36.71 2.72 1.19
C ALA A 264 -36.05 4.11 1.32
N ALA A 265 -34.71 4.16 1.14
CA ALA A 265 -33.93 5.40 1.11
C ALA A 265 -33.92 6.10 -0.28
N GLY A 266 -34.62 5.56 -1.28
CA GLY A 266 -34.69 6.11 -2.64
C GLY A 266 -33.60 5.63 -3.59
N GLY A 267 -32.84 4.58 -3.23
CA GLY A 267 -31.88 3.92 -4.10
C GLY A 267 -32.50 2.81 -4.95
N SER A 268 -31.72 2.29 -5.90
CA SER A 268 -32.12 1.15 -6.75
C SER A 268 -31.15 -0.02 -6.58
N CYS A 269 -31.67 -1.25 -6.64
CA CYS A 269 -30.87 -2.47 -6.51
C CYS A 269 -31.60 -3.66 -7.12
N LEU A 270 -30.82 -4.70 -7.47
CA LEU A 270 -31.31 -5.97 -7.94
C LEU A 270 -30.67 -7.09 -7.12
N VAL A 271 -31.50 -7.94 -6.48
CA VAL A 271 -31.03 -9.14 -5.79
C VAL A 271 -30.94 -10.29 -6.80
N GLN A 272 -29.79 -10.95 -6.84
CA GLN A 272 -29.59 -12.10 -7.73
C GLN A 272 -28.62 -13.11 -7.10
N ARG A 273 -28.66 -14.35 -7.59
CA ARG A 273 -27.69 -15.37 -7.25
C ARG A 273 -26.38 -15.09 -7.99
N ASN A 274 -25.26 -15.29 -7.33
CA ASN A 274 -23.93 -15.15 -7.93
C ASN A 274 -23.56 -16.41 -8.72
#